data_e4c184d0b49b94a45dc97f7048a08f4d
#
_entry.id   e4c184d0b49b94a45dc97f7048a08f4d
#
_cell.length_a   1.000
_cell.length_b   1.000
_cell.length_c   1.000
_cell.angle_alpha   90.00
_cell.angle_beta   90.00
_cell.angle_gamma   90.00
#
_symmetry.space_group_name_H-M   'P 1'
#
loop_
_entity.id
_entity.type
_entity.pdbx_description
1 polymer ?
#
loop_
_entity_poly.entity_id
_entity_poly.type
_entity_poly.pdbx_seq_one_letter_code
_entity_poly.pdbx_strand_id
1 'polypeptide(L)' 'PDGTSWKGKGPQGSKQGNYYNPKTGESWHPDLDHPDPIGSHWDYRDSNNIWWRVGKNTITIK' A
#
# COMPACT_ATOMS: atom_id res chain seq x y z
N PRO A 1 -7.81 -3.89 -3.76
CA PRO A 1 -8.58 -4.15 -2.54
C PRO A 1 -10.01 -3.63 -2.64
N ASP A 2 -10.95 -4.39 -2.08
CA ASP A 2 -12.35 -4.04 -2.12
C ASP A 2 -12.64 -2.74 -1.36
N GLY A 3 -13.53 -1.93 -1.91
CA GLY A 3 -13.92 -0.68 -1.28
C GLY A 3 -12.94 0.46 -1.49
N THR A 4 -11.88 0.25 -2.24
CA THR A 4 -10.87 1.28 -2.48
C THR A 4 -11.00 1.90 -3.87
N SER A 5 -10.45 3.11 -4.00
CA SER A 5 -10.30 3.82 -5.27
C SER A 5 -8.85 4.20 -5.47
N TRP A 6 -8.41 4.21 -6.72
CA TRP A 6 -7.05 4.63 -7.04
C TRP A 6 -6.90 6.14 -6.89
N LYS A 7 -5.87 6.58 -6.18
CA LYS A 7 -5.52 7.98 -6.00
C LYS A 7 -4.04 8.16 -6.35
N GLY A 8 -3.74 8.91 -7.38
CA GLY A 8 -2.36 9.18 -7.73
C GLY A 8 -2.19 9.68 -9.14
N LYS A 9 -0.98 10.08 -9.47
CA LYS A 9 -0.65 10.65 -10.79
C LYS A 9 -0.27 9.58 -11.81
N GLY A 10 0.11 8.40 -11.35
CA GLY A 10 0.53 7.33 -12.24
C GLY A 10 -0.62 6.38 -12.58
N PRO A 11 -0.34 5.40 -13.45
CA PRO A 11 -1.33 4.38 -13.78
C PRO A 11 -1.75 3.58 -12.55
N GLN A 12 -2.98 3.06 -12.58
CA GLN A 12 -3.48 2.22 -11.50
C GLN A 12 -2.54 1.05 -11.25
N GLY A 13 -2.22 0.81 -9.97
CA GLY A 13 -1.32 -0.26 -9.57
C GLY A 13 0.15 0.11 -9.60
N SER A 14 0.51 1.31 -10.07
CA SER A 14 1.89 1.77 -10.07
C SER A 14 2.28 2.32 -8.69
N LYS A 15 3.58 2.56 -8.50
CA LYS A 15 4.05 3.14 -7.23
C LYS A 15 3.85 4.65 -7.14
N GLN A 16 3.14 5.25 -8.09
CA GLN A 16 2.85 6.68 -8.09
C GLN A 16 1.45 6.99 -7.59
N GLY A 17 0.90 6.15 -6.73
CA GLY A 17 -0.40 6.38 -6.14
C GLY A 17 -0.76 5.32 -5.13
N ASN A 18 -1.98 5.38 -4.64
CA ASN A 18 -2.49 4.47 -3.62
C ASN A 18 -3.89 4.00 -3.95
N TYR A 19 -4.25 2.80 -3.47
CA TYR A 19 -5.65 2.43 -3.33
C TYR A 19 -6.15 2.97 -2.00
N TYR A 20 -7.13 3.83 -2.04
CA TYR A 20 -7.63 4.52 -0.85
C TYR A 20 -9.08 4.17 -0.57
N ASN A 21 -9.39 3.88 0.70
CA ASN A 21 -10.76 3.63 1.14
C ASN A 21 -11.28 4.85 1.88
N PRO A 22 -12.20 5.63 1.27
CA PRO A 22 -12.69 6.86 1.91
C PRO A 22 -13.57 6.62 3.13
N LYS A 23 -14.11 5.41 3.29
CA LYS A 23 -14.95 5.08 4.43
C LYS A 23 -14.14 4.80 5.69
N THR A 24 -12.96 4.25 5.55
CA THR A 24 -12.13 3.84 6.70
C THR A 24 -10.87 4.66 6.84
N GLY A 25 -10.44 5.35 5.77
CA GLY A 25 -9.17 6.05 5.74
C GLY A 25 -7.97 5.16 5.46
N GLU A 26 -8.20 3.89 5.19
CA GLU A 26 -7.12 2.97 4.86
C GLU A 26 -6.53 3.26 3.49
N SER A 27 -5.24 3.03 3.36
CA SER A 27 -4.52 3.29 2.11
C SER A 27 -3.53 2.17 1.84
N TRP A 28 -3.46 1.73 0.59
CA TRP A 28 -2.55 0.68 0.11
C TRP A 28 -1.67 1.26 -0.97
N HIS A 29 -0.38 1.37 -0.70
CA HIS A 29 0.59 1.86 -1.67
C HIS A 29 1.40 0.69 -2.22
N PRO A 30 1.33 0.39 -3.52
CA PRO A 30 2.14 -0.69 -4.10
C PRO A 30 3.59 -0.27 -4.22
N ASP A 31 4.50 -1.12 -3.75
CA ASP A 31 5.94 -0.96 -3.94
C ASP A 31 6.49 -2.31 -4.40
N LEU A 32 6.05 -2.72 -5.58
CA LEU A 32 6.25 -4.07 -6.08
C LEU A 32 7.58 -4.24 -6.80
N ASP A 33 8.29 -3.13 -7.06
CA ASP A 33 9.58 -3.13 -7.72
C ASP A 33 10.76 -2.97 -6.77
N HIS A 34 10.51 -3.03 -5.47
CA HIS A 34 11.56 -2.80 -4.49
C HIS A 34 12.62 -3.89 -4.59
N PRO A 35 13.93 -3.53 -4.66
CA PRO A 35 14.98 -4.54 -4.75
C PRO A 35 15.16 -5.31 -3.44
N ASP A 36 15.73 -6.52 -3.57
CA ASP A 36 16.08 -7.32 -2.42
C ASP A 36 17.10 -6.58 -1.53
N PRO A 37 17.13 -6.87 -0.23
CA PRO A 37 16.43 -7.95 0.46
C PRO A 37 14.97 -7.65 0.83
N ILE A 38 14.52 -6.40 0.70
CA ILE A 38 13.15 -6.04 1.08
C ILE A 38 12.14 -6.66 0.11
N GLY A 39 12.39 -6.53 -1.20
CA GLY A 39 11.54 -7.13 -2.22
C GLY A 39 10.20 -6.44 -2.39
N SER A 40 9.35 -7.05 -3.18
CA SER A 40 8.01 -6.53 -3.46
C SER A 40 7.15 -6.53 -2.20
N HIS A 41 6.47 -5.43 -1.94
CA HIS A 41 5.60 -5.30 -0.77
C HIS A 41 4.58 -4.18 -0.98
N TRP A 42 3.63 -4.09 -0.05
CA TRP A 42 2.68 -2.99 0.02
C TRP A 42 2.96 -2.17 1.25
N ASP A 43 2.88 -0.85 1.13
CA ASP A 43 2.87 0.05 2.27
C ASP A 43 1.42 0.32 2.61
N TYR A 44 0.95 -0.26 3.71
CA TYR A 44 -0.44 -0.16 4.15
C TYR A 44 -0.55 0.80 5.33
N ARG A 45 -1.46 1.76 5.22
CA ARG A 45 -1.81 2.65 6.33
C ARG A 45 -3.20 2.27 6.82
N ASP A 46 -3.30 1.94 8.11
CA ASP A 46 -4.58 1.54 8.69
C ASP A 46 -5.42 2.76 9.09
N SER A 47 -6.63 2.50 9.60
CA SER A 47 -7.57 3.56 9.99
C SER A 47 -7.08 4.40 11.17
N ASN A 48 -6.03 3.98 11.87
CA ASN A 48 -5.41 4.71 12.96
C ASN A 48 -4.15 5.47 12.53
N ASN A 49 -3.91 5.56 11.21
CA ASN A 49 -2.74 6.23 10.62
C ASN A 49 -1.41 5.54 10.95
N ILE A 50 -1.44 4.26 11.24
CA ILE A 50 -0.23 3.48 11.47
C ILE A 50 0.16 2.81 10.16
N TRP A 51 1.41 2.93 9.76
CA TRP A 51 1.93 2.35 8.54
C TRP A 51 2.49 0.95 8.79
N TRP A 52 2.15 0.04 7.90
CA TRP A 52 2.60 -1.34 7.93
C TRP A 52 3.28 -1.68 6.61
N ARG A 53 4.24 -2.60 6.65
CA ARG A 53 4.81 -3.20 5.45
C ARG A 53 4.22 -4.59 5.31
N VAL A 54 3.51 -4.82 4.20
CA VAL A 54 2.84 -6.09 3.93
C VAL A 54 3.58 -6.75 2.78
N GLY A 55 4.42 -7.72 3.09
CA GLY A 55 5.18 -8.48 2.11
C GLY A 55 4.52 -9.81 1.80
N LYS A 56 5.25 -10.65 1.05
CA LYS A 56 4.73 -11.94 0.61
C LYS A 56 4.42 -12.87 1.79
N ASN A 57 5.28 -12.87 2.80
CA ASN A 57 5.16 -13.75 3.97
C ASN A 57 5.26 -13.01 5.29
N THR A 58 5.23 -11.69 5.28
CA THR A 58 5.44 -10.90 6.49
C THR A 58 4.52 -9.69 6.52
N ILE A 59 4.14 -9.31 7.74
CA ILE A 59 3.43 -8.06 8.02
C ILE A 59 4.15 -7.42 9.19
N THR A 60 4.72 -6.24 9.00
CA THR A 60 5.47 -5.56 10.05
C THR A 60 5.10 -4.08 10.11
N ILE A 61 5.16 -3.50 11.31
CA ILE A 61 5.00 -2.06 11.49
C ILE A 61 6.28 -1.36 10.99
N LYS A 62 6.10 -0.32 10.21
CA LYS A 62 7.22 0.46 9.65
C LYS A 62 7.89 1.33 10.69
#